data_d90f9a4f1cb9e401f69056ed39307380
#
_entry.id   d90f9a4f1cb9e401f69056ed39307380
#
_cell.length_a   1.000
_cell.length_b   1.000
_cell.length_c   1.000
_cell.angle_alpha   90.00
_cell.angle_beta   90.00
_cell.angle_gamma   90.00
#
_symmetry.space_group_name_H-M   'P 1'
#
loop_
_entity.id
_entity.type
_entity.pdbx_description
1 polymer ?
#
loop_
_entity_poly.entity_id
_entity_poly.type
_entity_poly.pdbx_seq_one_letter_code
_entity_poly.pdbx_strand_id
1 'polypeptide(L)'
;RYDYAKSLCTLPTNDPRYYDMVKGINSEVSANCFQWNKALQARKSYIMNHPKKIELARKILNYRADKKAITFSATIKQAEKIGNGYVVHSGKTKKKNRLTMEEFAPLMFGAIHTSKSLDEGADVPGLNLAIVLCNSSSKTQKTQRVGRVIRHEEGKEAEIFTLVLKGTQEMSW
;
A
#
# COMPACT_ATOMS: atom_id res chain seq x y z
N ARG A 1 -3.11 20.98 -27.03
CA ARG A 1 -3.78 19.66 -27.09
C ARG A 1 -3.47 18.79 -25.87
N TYR A 2 -2.22 18.67 -25.47
CA TYR A 2 -1.82 17.87 -24.30
C TYR A 2 -2.42 18.40 -22.99
N ASP A 3 -2.35 19.70 -22.73
CA ASP A 3 -2.90 20.31 -21.51
C ASP A 3 -4.43 20.20 -21.46
N TYR A 4 -5.10 20.31 -22.61
CA TYR A 4 -6.52 20.11 -22.72
C TYR A 4 -6.91 18.66 -22.41
N ALA A 5 -6.23 17.68 -23.01
CA ALA A 5 -6.45 16.28 -22.73
C ALA A 5 -6.22 15.95 -21.24
N LYS A 6 -5.18 16.52 -20.63
CA LYS A 6 -4.87 16.39 -19.20
C LYS A 6 -6.00 16.95 -18.32
N SER A 7 -6.56 18.13 -18.68
CA SER A 7 -7.67 18.72 -17.94
C SER A 7 -8.93 17.85 -17.98
N LEU A 8 -9.26 17.28 -19.12
CA LEU A 8 -10.40 16.37 -19.28
C LEU A 8 -10.24 15.08 -18.46
N CYS A 9 -9.01 14.53 -18.38
CA CYS A 9 -8.75 13.31 -17.61
C CYS A 9 -8.93 13.49 -16.10
N THR A 10 -8.97 14.72 -15.60
CA THR A 10 -9.17 15.05 -14.18
C THR A 10 -10.56 15.54 -13.85
N LEU A 11 -11.47 15.57 -14.84
CA LEU A 11 -12.84 16.02 -14.64
C LEU A 11 -13.59 15.09 -13.69
N PRO A 12 -14.41 15.64 -12.78
CA PRO A 12 -15.34 14.85 -11.99
C PRO A 12 -16.41 14.22 -12.87
N THR A 13 -16.98 13.11 -12.44
CA THR A 13 -17.98 12.33 -13.19
C THR A 13 -19.29 13.08 -13.48
N ASN A 14 -19.55 14.14 -12.75
CA ASN A 14 -20.71 15.02 -12.94
C ASN A 14 -20.46 16.20 -13.90
N ASP A 15 -19.25 16.36 -14.43
CA ASP A 15 -18.95 17.37 -15.45
C ASP A 15 -19.54 16.92 -16.80
N PRO A 16 -20.32 17.75 -17.52
CA PRO A 16 -20.89 17.40 -18.81
C PRO A 16 -19.84 16.93 -19.84
N ARG A 17 -18.65 17.52 -19.81
CA ARG A 17 -17.51 17.15 -20.68
C ARG A 17 -16.98 15.76 -20.41
N TYR A 18 -17.20 15.20 -19.20
CA TYR A 18 -16.84 13.82 -18.85
C TYR A 18 -17.59 12.82 -19.75
N TYR A 19 -18.89 13.06 -20.00
CA TYR A 19 -19.69 12.21 -20.89
C TYR A 19 -19.21 12.25 -22.33
N ASP A 20 -18.76 13.41 -22.82
CA ASP A 20 -18.19 13.55 -24.16
C ASP A 20 -16.87 12.77 -24.27
N MET A 21 -16.04 12.82 -23.24
CA MET A 21 -14.82 12.03 -23.14
C MET A 21 -15.11 10.52 -23.15
N VAL A 22 -16.09 10.08 -22.35
CA VAL A 22 -16.43 8.65 -22.21
C VAL A 22 -17.13 8.12 -23.46
N LYS A 23 -18.01 8.92 -24.10
CA LYS A 23 -18.73 8.51 -25.30
C LYS A 23 -17.90 8.59 -26.59
N GLY A 24 -16.65 9.09 -26.50
CA GLY A 24 -15.76 9.13 -27.65
C GLY A 24 -16.17 10.13 -28.74
N ILE A 25 -16.98 11.15 -28.40
CA ILE A 25 -17.40 12.22 -29.35
C ILE A 25 -16.14 12.94 -29.88
N ASN A 26 -15.07 12.98 -29.07
CA ASN A 26 -13.75 13.42 -29.52
C ASN A 26 -12.73 12.29 -29.32
N SER A 27 -12.68 11.36 -30.26
CA SER A 27 -11.91 10.12 -30.17
C SER A 27 -10.41 10.34 -29.92
N GLU A 28 -9.81 11.38 -30.50
CA GLU A 28 -8.40 11.71 -30.30
C GLU A 28 -8.11 12.18 -28.87
N VAL A 29 -8.96 13.03 -28.32
CA VAL A 29 -8.84 13.52 -26.95
C VAL A 29 -9.03 12.37 -25.97
N SER A 30 -10.03 11.51 -26.21
CA SER A 30 -10.30 10.33 -25.39
C SER A 30 -9.13 9.35 -25.38
N ALA A 31 -8.53 9.07 -26.54
CA ALA A 31 -7.37 8.22 -26.68
C ALA A 31 -6.16 8.79 -25.91
N ASN A 32 -5.89 10.09 -26.05
CA ASN A 32 -4.80 10.77 -25.34
C ASN A 32 -5.02 10.76 -23.82
N CYS A 33 -6.25 10.98 -23.35
CA CYS A 33 -6.61 10.87 -21.94
C CYS A 33 -6.38 9.47 -21.40
N PHE A 34 -6.76 8.45 -22.15
CA PHE A 34 -6.55 7.05 -21.77
C PHE A 34 -5.07 6.73 -21.66
N GLN A 35 -4.25 7.12 -22.65
CA GLN A 35 -2.79 6.90 -22.64
C GLN A 35 -2.12 7.64 -21.46
N TRP A 36 -2.54 8.86 -21.18
CA TRP A 36 -2.07 9.62 -20.03
C TRP A 36 -2.35 8.91 -18.71
N ASN A 37 -3.60 8.50 -18.48
CA ASN A 37 -3.98 7.79 -17.28
C ASN A 37 -3.24 6.46 -17.14
N LYS A 38 -3.06 5.72 -18.23
CA LYS A 38 -2.28 4.47 -18.27
C LYS A 38 -0.82 4.72 -17.87
N ALA A 39 -0.20 5.77 -18.38
CA ALA A 39 1.18 6.14 -18.03
C ALA A 39 1.30 6.55 -16.55
N LEU A 40 0.34 7.31 -16.01
CA LEU A 40 0.32 7.66 -14.60
C LEU A 40 0.18 6.43 -13.70
N GLN A 41 -0.72 5.51 -14.04
CA GLN A 41 -0.90 4.26 -13.29
C GLN A 41 0.35 3.36 -13.36
N ALA A 42 0.97 3.25 -14.53
CA ALA A 42 2.21 2.51 -14.70
C ALA A 42 3.34 3.09 -13.86
N ARG A 43 3.52 4.41 -13.87
CA ARG A 43 4.51 5.11 -13.03
C ARG A 43 4.26 4.88 -11.55
N LYS A 44 3.02 5.06 -11.09
CA LYS A 44 2.62 4.82 -9.70
C LYS A 44 2.88 3.38 -9.29
N SER A 45 2.49 2.43 -10.13
CA SER A 45 2.71 1.00 -9.92
C SER A 45 4.20 0.66 -9.82
N TYR A 46 5.02 1.19 -10.72
CA TYR A 46 6.48 1.00 -10.70
C TYR A 46 7.11 1.50 -9.39
N ILE A 47 6.78 2.73 -8.98
CA ILE A 47 7.29 3.33 -7.74
C ILE A 47 6.87 2.50 -6.51
N MET A 48 5.60 2.13 -6.42
CA MET A 48 5.07 1.39 -5.28
C MET A 48 5.64 -0.03 -5.17
N ASN A 49 5.83 -0.71 -6.32
CA ASN A 49 6.28 -2.11 -6.36
C ASN A 49 7.78 -2.27 -6.62
N HIS A 50 8.57 -1.22 -6.47
CA HIS A 50 9.99 -1.25 -6.79
C HIS A 50 10.73 -2.34 -6.01
N PRO A 51 11.53 -3.22 -6.67
CA PRO A 51 12.18 -4.37 -6.03
C PRO A 51 13.05 -4.03 -4.82
N LYS A 52 13.76 -2.92 -4.86
CA LYS A 52 14.60 -2.44 -3.75
C LYS A 52 13.84 -2.23 -2.44
N LYS A 53 12.52 -1.93 -2.51
CA LYS A 53 11.70 -1.84 -1.29
C LYS A 53 11.53 -3.19 -0.61
N ILE A 54 11.38 -4.26 -1.38
CA ILE A 54 11.29 -5.63 -0.86
C ILE A 54 12.62 -6.02 -0.21
N GLU A 55 13.73 -5.75 -0.89
CA GLU A 55 15.07 -6.04 -0.36
C GLU A 55 15.33 -5.30 0.94
N LEU A 56 14.98 -4.00 1.00
CA LEU A 56 15.14 -3.19 2.19
C LEU A 56 14.23 -3.65 3.33
N ALA A 57 12.96 -3.99 3.02
CA ALA A 57 12.04 -4.55 4.00
C ALA A 57 12.59 -5.85 4.62
N ARG A 58 13.15 -6.75 3.81
CA ARG A 58 13.81 -7.97 4.29
C ARG A 58 15.00 -7.66 5.20
N LYS A 59 15.85 -6.70 4.83
CA LYS A 59 16.99 -6.28 5.66
C LYS A 59 16.52 -5.74 7.01
N ILE A 60 15.48 -4.91 7.04
CA ILE A 60 14.92 -4.38 8.28
C ILE A 60 14.34 -5.52 9.14
N LEU A 61 13.57 -6.44 8.54
CA LEU A 61 13.00 -7.58 9.27
C LEU A 61 14.08 -8.49 9.86
N ASN A 62 15.16 -8.75 9.12
CA ASN A 62 16.26 -9.54 9.63
C ASN A 62 17.03 -8.82 10.74
N TYR A 63 17.23 -7.51 10.62
CA TYR A 63 17.90 -6.70 11.64
C TYR A 63 17.06 -6.55 12.91
N ARG A 64 15.74 -6.61 12.78
CA ARG A 64 14.76 -6.55 13.87
C ARG A 64 14.03 -7.89 14.06
N ALA A 65 14.74 -8.99 13.99
CA ALA A 65 14.14 -10.33 14.10
C ALA A 65 13.51 -10.60 15.48
N ASP A 66 13.90 -9.84 16.48
CA ASP A 66 13.37 -9.83 17.85
C ASP A 66 12.00 -9.13 17.95
N LYS A 67 11.55 -8.43 16.90
CA LYS A 67 10.31 -7.66 16.90
C LYS A 67 9.15 -8.43 16.28
N LYS A 68 7.94 -8.12 16.73
CA LYS A 68 6.70 -8.55 16.08
C LYS A 68 6.29 -7.51 15.05
N ALA A 69 6.43 -7.85 13.77
CA ALA A 69 6.38 -6.92 12.67
C ALA A 69 5.13 -7.05 11.80
N ILE A 70 4.68 -5.90 11.26
CA ILE A 70 3.71 -5.86 10.16
C ILE A 70 4.29 -5.12 8.97
N THR A 71 4.05 -5.62 7.76
CA THR A 71 4.40 -4.91 6.52
C THR A 71 3.18 -4.56 5.70
N PHE A 72 3.13 -3.34 5.20
CA PHE A 72 2.07 -2.83 4.35
C PHE A 72 2.55 -2.71 2.91
N SER A 73 2.09 -3.60 2.05
CA SER A 73 2.46 -3.69 0.64
C SER A 73 1.40 -3.06 -0.28
N ALA A 74 1.82 -2.61 -1.46
CA ALA A 74 0.92 -2.07 -2.48
C ALA A 74 0.10 -3.15 -3.18
N THR A 75 0.69 -4.34 -3.36
CA THR A 75 0.09 -5.46 -4.09
C THR A 75 0.27 -6.77 -3.34
N ILE A 76 -0.60 -7.75 -3.65
CA ILE A 76 -0.51 -9.12 -3.15
C ILE A 76 0.86 -9.71 -3.49
N LYS A 77 1.29 -9.59 -4.76
CA LYS A 77 2.60 -10.08 -5.21
C LYS A 77 3.78 -9.50 -4.42
N GLN A 78 3.68 -8.23 -4.01
CA GLN A 78 4.71 -7.60 -3.19
C GLN A 78 4.73 -8.19 -1.78
N ALA A 79 3.55 -8.38 -1.16
CA ALA A 79 3.43 -8.98 0.16
C ALA A 79 3.99 -10.41 0.18
N GLU A 80 3.62 -11.24 -0.80
CA GLU A 80 4.10 -12.62 -0.93
C GLU A 80 5.61 -12.70 -1.18
N LYS A 81 6.15 -11.77 -1.98
CA LYS A 81 7.58 -11.71 -2.29
C LYS A 81 8.47 -11.30 -1.12
N ILE A 82 7.96 -10.67 -0.08
CA ILE A 82 8.77 -10.35 1.09
C ILE A 82 9.30 -11.65 1.73
N GLY A 83 8.47 -12.70 1.80
CA GLY A 83 8.87 -14.01 2.33
C GLY A 83 9.11 -14.01 3.84
N ASN A 84 9.42 -15.17 4.41
CA ASN A 84 9.73 -15.36 5.84
C ASN A 84 8.72 -14.73 6.80
N GLY A 85 7.43 -15.12 6.64
CA GLY A 85 6.37 -14.62 7.49
C GLY A 85 4.98 -15.05 7.04
N TYR A 86 4.00 -14.65 7.80
CA TYR A 86 2.59 -14.87 7.53
C TYR A 86 2.10 -13.87 6.48
N VAL A 87 1.21 -14.29 5.57
CA VAL A 87 0.70 -13.40 4.52
C VAL A 87 -0.82 -13.37 4.57
N VAL A 88 -1.38 -12.16 4.66
CA VAL A 88 -2.83 -11.90 4.69
C VAL A 88 -3.20 -10.92 3.59
N HIS A 89 -4.15 -11.29 2.72
CA HIS A 89 -4.59 -10.43 1.62
C HIS A 89 -5.97 -10.82 1.08
N SER A 90 -6.61 -9.94 0.32
CA SER A 90 -7.96 -10.13 -0.24
C SER A 90 -8.08 -11.28 -1.25
N GLY A 91 -6.98 -11.79 -1.79
CA GLY A 91 -6.97 -12.98 -2.66
C GLY A 91 -7.11 -14.30 -1.91
N LYS A 92 -7.03 -14.31 -0.58
CA LYS A 92 -7.32 -15.46 0.27
C LYS A 92 -8.74 -15.38 0.81
N THR A 93 -9.36 -16.53 1.12
CA THR A 93 -10.66 -16.55 1.77
C THR A 93 -10.60 -15.92 3.17
N LYS A 94 -11.71 -15.35 3.64
CA LYS A 94 -11.82 -14.81 5.02
C LYS A 94 -11.41 -15.83 6.07
N LYS A 95 -11.80 -17.10 5.89
CA LYS A 95 -11.43 -18.21 6.79
C LYS A 95 -9.92 -18.43 6.85
N LYS A 96 -9.22 -18.46 5.69
CA LYS A 96 -7.75 -18.60 5.64
C LYS A 96 -7.04 -17.43 6.28
N ASN A 97 -7.48 -16.21 6.00
CA ASN A 97 -6.90 -15.01 6.61
C ASN A 97 -7.08 -15.02 8.14
N ARG A 98 -8.28 -15.43 8.63
CA ARG A 98 -8.53 -15.54 10.07
C ARG A 98 -7.62 -16.57 10.72
N LEU A 99 -7.49 -17.77 10.18
CA LEU A 99 -6.58 -18.79 10.69
C LEU A 99 -5.13 -18.30 10.73
N THR A 100 -4.67 -17.65 9.66
CA THR A 100 -3.31 -17.05 9.61
C THR A 100 -3.11 -16.01 10.71
N MET A 101 -4.14 -15.21 11.02
CA MET A 101 -4.09 -14.23 12.11
C MET A 101 -4.09 -14.89 13.48
N GLU A 102 -4.91 -15.91 13.67
CA GLU A 102 -4.99 -16.71 14.92
C GLU A 102 -3.65 -17.42 15.22
N GLU A 103 -2.97 -17.93 14.18
CA GLU A 103 -1.64 -18.53 14.31
C GLU A 103 -0.55 -17.50 14.65
N PHE A 104 -0.64 -16.29 14.08
CA PHE A 104 0.33 -15.22 14.29
C PHE A 104 0.13 -14.47 15.62
N ALA A 105 -1.12 -14.36 16.09
CA ALA A 105 -1.47 -13.55 17.26
C ALA A 105 -0.70 -13.92 18.56
N PRO A 106 -0.48 -15.20 18.90
CA PRO A 106 0.23 -15.59 20.14
C PRO A 106 1.76 -15.43 20.05
N LEU A 107 2.32 -15.20 18.86
CA LEU A 107 3.76 -15.13 18.70
C LEU A 107 4.33 -13.86 19.33
N MET A 108 5.48 -13.97 19.97
CA MET A 108 6.22 -12.85 20.56
C MET A 108 7.02 -12.06 19.51
N PHE A 109 7.45 -12.72 18.43
CA PHE A 109 8.22 -12.14 17.33
C PHE A 109 7.81 -12.77 16.00
N GLY A 110 8.28 -12.20 14.90
CA GLY A 110 7.96 -12.66 13.54
C GLY A 110 7.28 -11.57 12.71
N ALA A 111 6.93 -11.88 11.48
CA ALA A 111 6.37 -10.91 10.56
C ALA A 111 5.05 -11.35 9.92
N ILE A 112 4.11 -10.41 9.77
CA ILE A 112 2.92 -10.58 8.96
C ILE A 112 2.92 -9.57 7.82
N HIS A 113 2.70 -10.05 6.60
CA HIS A 113 2.71 -9.25 5.37
C HIS A 113 1.29 -9.06 4.87
N THR A 114 0.91 -7.80 4.62
CA THR A 114 -0.44 -7.48 4.16
C THR A 114 -0.44 -6.60 2.92
N SER A 115 -1.47 -6.76 2.09
CA SER A 115 -1.80 -5.82 1.01
C SER A 115 -3.26 -5.42 1.13
N LYS A 116 -3.53 -4.14 1.43
CA LYS A 116 -4.87 -3.49 1.50
C LYS A 116 -5.92 -4.12 2.43
N SER A 117 -5.76 -5.37 2.87
CA SER A 117 -6.83 -6.14 3.50
C SER A 117 -6.93 -6.04 5.03
N LEU A 118 -5.95 -5.40 5.68
CA LEU A 118 -6.01 -5.13 7.12
C LEU A 118 -6.61 -3.75 7.45
N ASP A 119 -7.18 -3.06 6.46
CA ASP A 119 -7.91 -1.81 6.70
C ASP A 119 -9.22 -2.05 7.49
N GLU A 120 -9.70 -3.30 7.56
CA GLU A 120 -10.93 -3.68 8.25
C GLU A 120 -10.68 -4.54 9.50
N GLY A 121 -10.38 -3.88 10.63
CA GLY A 121 -10.67 -4.45 11.95
C GLY A 121 -9.77 -5.52 12.55
N ALA A 122 -8.72 -6.00 11.90
CA ALA A 122 -7.85 -7.01 12.51
C ALA A 122 -6.91 -6.39 13.56
N ASP A 123 -7.18 -6.70 14.80
CA ASP A 123 -6.31 -6.37 15.93
C ASP A 123 -5.23 -7.43 16.09
N VAL A 124 -3.98 -7.04 16.02
CA VAL A 124 -2.83 -7.92 16.28
C VAL A 124 -2.12 -7.40 17.52
N PRO A 125 -2.28 -8.04 18.67
CA PRO A 125 -1.64 -7.62 19.90
C PRO A 125 -0.11 -7.76 19.80
N GLY A 126 0.61 -6.89 20.50
CA GLY A 126 2.07 -6.96 20.62
C GLY A 126 2.84 -6.50 19.39
N LEU A 127 2.21 -5.95 18.34
CA LEU A 127 2.95 -5.36 17.22
C LEU A 127 3.80 -4.18 17.71
N ASN A 128 5.09 -4.23 17.41
CA ASN A 128 6.06 -3.19 17.79
C ASN A 128 6.96 -2.73 16.62
N LEU A 129 6.74 -3.28 15.42
CA LEU A 129 7.43 -2.87 14.19
C LEU A 129 6.45 -2.76 13.03
N ALA A 130 6.46 -1.64 12.32
CA ALA A 130 5.73 -1.47 11.06
C ALA A 130 6.67 -1.08 9.92
N ILE A 131 6.50 -1.71 8.76
CA ILE A 131 7.22 -1.35 7.54
C ILE A 131 6.21 -1.02 6.45
N VAL A 132 6.17 0.24 6.02
CA VAL A 132 5.26 0.74 4.98
C VAL A 132 5.99 0.80 3.65
N LEU A 133 5.71 -0.16 2.74
CA LEU A 133 6.27 -0.20 1.40
C LEU A 133 5.45 0.65 0.41
N CYS A 134 4.16 0.82 0.66
CA CYS A 134 3.27 1.62 -0.18
C CYS A 134 2.88 2.92 0.53
N ASN A 135 3.49 4.01 0.12
CA ASN A 135 3.08 5.32 0.58
C ASN A 135 1.92 5.83 -0.30
N SER A 136 0.89 6.40 0.30
CA SER A 136 -0.22 7.04 -0.42
C SER A 136 -0.33 8.49 0.04
N SER A 137 -0.85 9.35 -0.83
CA SER A 137 -1.13 10.74 -0.51
C SER A 137 -2.25 10.92 0.54
N SER A 138 -2.98 9.85 0.84
CA SER A 138 -4.04 9.88 1.87
C SER A 138 -3.43 9.84 3.28
N LYS A 139 -3.42 10.99 3.94
CA LYS A 139 -3.02 11.12 5.35
C LYS A 139 -3.83 10.19 6.26
N THR A 140 -5.14 10.06 6.02
CA THR A 140 -6.04 9.21 6.80
C THR A 140 -5.63 7.74 6.78
N GLN A 141 -5.35 7.18 5.60
CA GLN A 141 -4.91 5.78 5.49
C GLN A 141 -3.55 5.56 6.17
N LYS A 142 -2.64 6.53 6.06
CA LYS A 142 -1.33 6.47 6.72
C LYS A 142 -1.50 6.45 8.24
N THR A 143 -2.30 7.37 8.78
CA THR A 143 -2.58 7.47 10.22
C THR A 143 -3.27 6.20 10.75
N GLN A 144 -4.24 5.65 10.03
CA GLN A 144 -4.94 4.43 10.43
C GLN A 144 -4.02 3.20 10.47
N ARG A 145 -3.15 3.02 9.47
CA ARG A 145 -2.17 1.93 9.45
C ARG A 145 -1.18 2.02 10.61
N VAL A 146 -0.65 3.21 10.79
CA VAL A 146 0.30 3.52 11.87
C VAL A 146 -0.36 3.36 13.24
N GLY A 147 -1.57 3.89 13.42
CA GLY A 147 -2.31 3.84 14.68
C GLY A 147 -2.59 2.43 15.19
N ARG A 148 -2.64 1.43 14.30
CA ARG A 148 -2.80 0.03 14.72
C ARG A 148 -1.54 -0.56 15.35
N VAL A 149 -0.37 -0.07 14.96
CA VAL A 149 0.93 -0.53 15.49
C VAL A 149 1.29 0.23 16.77
N ILE A 150 0.89 1.52 16.85
CA ILE A 150 1.16 2.41 17.99
C ILE A 150 0.08 2.27 19.09
N ARG A 151 -0.76 1.24 19.09
CA ARG A 151 -1.68 1.08 20.22
C ARG A 151 -0.91 1.19 21.53
N HIS A 152 -1.31 2.19 22.31
CA HIS A 152 -0.67 2.53 23.56
C HIS A 152 -0.82 1.34 24.53
N GLU A 153 0.28 0.66 24.75
CA GLU A 153 0.47 -0.24 25.88
C GLU A 153 1.59 0.37 26.72
N GLU A 154 1.40 0.43 28.00
CA GLU A 154 2.36 1.05 28.92
C GLU A 154 3.75 0.38 28.79
N GLY A 155 4.80 1.19 28.52
CA GLY A 155 6.17 0.69 28.32
C GLY A 155 6.46 0.14 26.89
N LYS A 156 5.54 0.24 25.94
CA LYS A 156 5.76 -0.25 24.57
C LYS A 156 6.38 0.81 23.67
N GLU A 157 7.54 0.49 23.11
CA GLU A 157 8.16 1.25 22.01
C GLU A 157 7.82 0.61 20.67
N ALA A 158 7.25 1.40 19.74
CA ALA A 158 6.95 0.97 18.39
C ALA A 158 7.81 1.71 17.34
N GLU A 159 8.42 0.95 16.44
CA GLU A 159 9.22 1.49 15.34
C GLU A 159 8.42 1.47 14.04
N ILE A 160 8.50 2.55 13.25
CA ILE A 160 7.81 2.67 11.97
C ILE A 160 8.78 3.09 10.88
N PHE A 161 8.98 2.22 9.91
CA PHE A 161 9.78 2.50 8.71
C PHE A 161 8.87 2.75 7.52
N THR A 162 8.97 3.92 6.90
CA THR A 162 8.29 4.23 5.63
C THR A 162 9.33 4.22 4.50
N LEU A 163 9.18 3.29 3.55
CA LEU A 163 10.11 3.11 2.45
C LEU A 163 9.70 3.98 1.26
N VAL A 164 10.55 4.95 0.92
CA VAL A 164 10.33 5.87 -0.20
C VAL A 164 11.48 5.78 -1.21
N LEU A 165 11.17 5.97 -2.49
CA LEU A 165 12.19 6.10 -3.53
C LEU A 165 12.62 7.58 -3.62
N LYS A 166 13.92 7.82 -3.43
CA LYS A 166 14.51 9.15 -3.55
C LYS A 166 14.27 9.72 -4.97
N GLY A 167 13.93 11.00 -5.05
CA GLY A 167 13.66 11.68 -6.32
C GLY A 167 12.28 11.39 -6.93
N THR A 168 11.36 10.80 -6.16
CA THR A 168 9.98 10.55 -6.60
C THR A 168 8.97 11.35 -5.78
N GLN A 169 7.71 11.37 -6.25
CA GLN A 169 6.60 12.00 -5.52
C GLN A 169 6.35 11.39 -4.13
N GLU A 170 6.85 10.18 -3.84
CA GLU A 170 6.69 9.58 -2.51
C GLU A 170 7.34 10.40 -1.40
N MET A 171 8.32 11.23 -1.73
CA MET A 171 8.99 12.10 -0.75
C MET A 171 8.10 13.26 -0.28
N SER A 172 7.05 13.59 -1.04
CA SER A 172 6.09 14.66 -0.73
C SER A 172 4.76 14.14 -0.16
N TRP A 173 4.60 12.84 -0.04
CA TRP A 173 3.37 12.20 0.46
C TRP A 173 3.35 11.98 1.98
#